data_a5b475eeeb34bac8370688a39b0ddda4
#
_entry.id   a5b475eeeb34bac8370688a39b0ddda4
#
_cell.length_a   1.000
_cell.length_b   1.000
_cell.length_c   1.000
_cell.angle_alpha   90.00
_cell.angle_beta   90.00
_cell.angle_gamma   90.00
#
_symmetry.space_group_name_H-M   'P 1'
#
loop_
_entity.id
_entity.type
_entity.pdbx_description
1 polymer ?
#
loop_
_entity_poly.entity_id
_entity_poly.type
_entity_poly.pdbx_seq_one_letter_code
_entity_poly.pdbx_strand_id
1 'polypeptide(L)'
;MLARQLRLVKEKDFKKIFKLGKSSYTKIFRIKILMNKLEINRYGIVISTNISKKAVERNKLKRQFRAALKEYDKKLIPGVDLVVIVSPAALNQEYKFINNELKEALLTLKLFKPDK
;
A
#
# COMPACT_ATOMS: atom_id res chain seq x y z
N MET A 1 -10.22 7.43 5.59
CA MET A 1 -8.81 7.80 5.39
C MET A 1 -7.93 7.15 6.45
N LEU A 2 -6.69 6.84 6.10
CA LEU A 2 -5.73 6.37 7.08
C LEU A 2 -5.39 7.50 8.07
N ALA A 3 -5.31 7.16 9.35
CA ALA A 3 -4.85 8.11 10.36
C ALA A 3 -3.40 8.51 10.06
N ARG A 4 -3.03 9.73 10.44
CA ARG A 4 -1.70 10.27 10.16
C ARG A 4 -0.57 9.37 10.67
N GLN A 5 -0.73 8.80 11.88
CA GLN A 5 0.28 7.92 12.47
C GLN A 5 0.47 6.61 11.70
N LEU A 6 -0.49 6.25 10.84
CA LEU A 6 -0.39 5.05 10.00
C LEU A 6 0.23 5.33 8.64
N ARG A 7 0.71 6.55 8.40
CA ARG A 7 1.31 6.91 7.12
C ARG A 7 2.82 6.93 7.22
N LEU A 8 3.46 6.38 6.19
CA LEU A 8 4.90 6.53 6.01
C LEU A 8 5.16 7.91 5.40
N VAL A 9 5.95 8.74 6.09
CA VAL A 9 6.22 10.11 5.63
C VAL A 9 7.72 10.43 5.53
N LYS A 10 8.59 9.65 6.18
CA LYS A 10 10.03 9.92 6.20
C LYS A 10 10.73 9.28 5.00
N GLU A 11 11.53 10.06 4.30
CA GLU A 11 12.28 9.59 3.14
C GLU A 11 13.19 8.42 3.47
N LYS A 12 13.86 8.44 4.61
CA LYS A 12 14.75 7.35 5.01
C LYS A 12 14.02 6.04 5.21
N ASP A 13 12.75 6.07 5.66
CA ASP A 13 11.94 4.87 5.81
C ASP A 13 11.63 4.27 4.44
N PHE A 14 11.27 5.10 3.45
CA PHE A 14 11.04 4.64 2.09
C PHE A 14 12.30 4.01 1.48
N LYS A 15 13.45 4.65 1.64
CA LYS A 15 14.73 4.13 1.12
C LYS A 15 15.04 2.77 1.72
N LYS A 16 14.83 2.61 3.01
CA LYS A 16 15.09 1.35 3.71
C LYS A 16 14.19 0.24 3.18
N ILE A 17 12.91 0.54 2.97
CA ILE A 17 11.94 -0.43 2.44
C ILE A 17 12.32 -0.83 1.02
N PHE A 18 12.69 0.12 0.16
CA PHE A 18 13.10 -0.17 -1.21
C PHE A 18 14.36 -1.04 -1.26
N LYS A 19 15.28 -0.86 -0.33
CA LYS A 19 16.53 -1.61 -0.31
C LYS A 19 16.39 -3.00 0.30
N LEU A 20 15.63 -3.13 1.40
CA LEU A 20 15.61 -4.34 2.22
C LEU A 20 14.28 -5.10 2.18
N GLY A 21 13.22 -4.49 1.66
CA GLY A 21 11.88 -5.05 1.73
C GLY A 21 11.62 -6.21 0.79
N LYS A 22 10.64 -7.02 1.15
CA LYS A 22 10.08 -8.05 0.25
C LYS A 22 9.10 -7.41 -0.71
N SER A 23 8.97 -7.97 -1.91
CA SER A 23 8.11 -7.42 -2.98
C SER A 23 7.07 -8.41 -3.45
N SER A 24 5.93 -7.88 -3.90
CA SER A 24 4.93 -8.60 -4.66
C SER A 24 4.42 -7.68 -5.78
N TYR A 25 3.98 -8.26 -6.88
CA TYR A 25 3.59 -7.52 -8.08
C TYR A 25 2.19 -7.88 -8.52
N THR A 26 1.46 -6.87 -9.04
CA THR A 26 0.25 -7.08 -9.83
C THR A 26 0.35 -6.19 -11.06
N LYS A 27 -0.67 -6.25 -11.95
CA LYS A 27 -0.71 -5.38 -13.13
C LYS A 27 -0.82 -3.91 -12.74
N ILE A 28 -1.47 -3.61 -11.60
CA ILE A 28 -1.80 -2.23 -11.24
C ILE A 28 -0.89 -1.64 -10.20
N PHE A 29 -0.07 -2.44 -9.51
CA PHE A 29 0.87 -1.93 -8.51
C PHE A 29 1.96 -2.93 -8.16
N ARG A 30 2.97 -2.41 -7.48
CA ARG A 30 3.99 -3.22 -6.81
C ARG A 30 3.94 -2.87 -5.34
N ILE A 31 4.02 -3.89 -4.46
CA ILE A 31 4.07 -3.69 -3.03
C ILE A 31 5.46 -4.08 -2.51
N LYS A 32 6.00 -3.27 -1.61
CA LYS A 32 7.18 -3.62 -0.84
C LYS A 32 6.87 -3.52 0.64
N ILE A 33 7.36 -4.48 1.42
CA ILE A 33 7.14 -4.51 2.85
C ILE A 33 8.44 -4.72 3.61
N LEU A 34 8.49 -4.18 4.83
CA LEU A 34 9.58 -4.39 5.75
C LEU A 34 9.03 -4.36 7.17
N MET A 35 9.50 -5.28 8.04
CA MET A 35 9.09 -5.26 9.44
C MET A 35 9.72 -4.05 10.14
N ASN A 36 8.90 -3.32 10.93
CA ASN A 36 9.34 -2.05 11.53
C ASN A 36 9.61 -2.12 13.04
N LYS A 37 9.32 -3.23 13.68
CA LYS A 37 9.49 -3.42 15.14
C LYS A 37 8.59 -2.52 15.99
N LEU A 38 7.58 -1.89 15.37
CA LEU A 38 6.57 -1.13 16.08
C LEU A 38 5.35 -2.00 16.31
N GLU A 39 4.38 -1.49 17.06
CA GLU A 39 3.12 -2.19 17.29
C GLU A 39 2.06 -1.81 16.28
N ILE A 40 2.36 -0.87 15.40
CA ILE A 40 1.44 -0.39 14.35
C ILE A 40 2.01 -0.66 12.98
N ASN A 41 1.13 -0.73 11.99
CA ASN A 41 1.50 -0.76 10.59
C ASN A 41 1.52 0.65 10.05
N ARG A 42 2.47 0.92 9.14
CA ARG A 42 2.57 2.22 8.48
C ARG A 42 2.51 1.99 6.98
N TYR A 43 1.87 2.91 6.27
CA TYR A 43 1.59 2.75 4.85
C TYR A 43 2.07 3.95 4.05
N GLY A 44 2.65 3.70 2.88
CA GLY A 44 3.00 4.73 1.93
C GLY A 44 2.43 4.38 0.55
N ILE A 45 1.97 5.38 -0.18
CA ILE A 45 1.44 5.20 -1.51
C ILE A 45 2.19 6.14 -2.44
N VAL A 46 2.86 5.56 -3.45
CA VAL A 46 3.66 6.32 -4.42
C VAL A 46 2.91 6.35 -5.75
N ILE A 47 2.54 7.53 -6.19
CA ILE A 47 1.89 7.75 -7.49
C ILE A 47 2.68 8.83 -8.21
N SER A 48 3.38 8.45 -9.28
CA SER A 48 4.17 9.41 -10.02
C SER A 48 3.33 10.26 -10.99
N THR A 49 3.84 11.42 -11.39
CA THR A 49 3.21 12.27 -12.38
C THR A 49 3.13 11.60 -13.76
N ASN A 50 3.93 10.55 -13.98
CA ASN A 50 3.87 9.77 -15.22
C ASN A 50 2.57 8.98 -15.37
N ILE A 51 1.88 8.70 -14.26
CA ILE A 51 0.59 7.98 -14.30
C ILE A 51 -0.51 8.90 -14.78
N SER A 52 -0.52 10.13 -14.29
CA SER A 52 -1.43 11.19 -14.74
C SER A 52 -0.87 12.54 -14.33
N LYS A 53 -0.94 13.51 -15.22
CA LYS A 53 -0.55 14.88 -14.93
C LYS A 53 -1.64 15.62 -14.15
N LYS A 54 -2.84 15.05 -14.10
CA LYS A 54 -3.97 15.66 -13.39
C LYS A 54 -3.92 15.29 -11.93
N ALA A 55 -3.75 16.29 -11.06
CA ALA A 55 -3.71 16.08 -9.61
C ALA A 55 -4.97 15.42 -9.08
N VAL A 56 -6.13 15.75 -9.67
CA VAL A 56 -7.42 15.17 -9.27
C VAL A 56 -7.41 13.66 -9.44
N GLU A 57 -6.87 13.16 -10.55
CA GLU A 57 -6.79 11.73 -10.81
C GLU A 57 -5.82 11.04 -9.86
N ARG A 58 -4.66 11.64 -9.62
CA ARG A 58 -3.70 11.09 -8.66
C ARG A 58 -4.27 11.05 -7.25
N ASN A 59 -4.96 12.09 -6.83
CA ASN A 59 -5.57 12.15 -5.50
C ASN A 59 -6.68 11.12 -5.33
N LYS A 60 -7.47 10.88 -6.38
CA LYS A 60 -8.50 9.85 -6.38
C LYS A 60 -7.88 8.48 -6.17
N LEU A 61 -6.80 8.16 -6.88
CA LEU A 61 -6.08 6.89 -6.72
C LEU A 61 -5.55 6.73 -5.30
N LYS A 62 -4.94 7.78 -4.74
CA LYS A 62 -4.45 7.74 -3.36
C LYS A 62 -5.57 7.41 -2.37
N ARG A 63 -6.74 8.06 -2.54
CA ARG A 63 -7.89 7.80 -1.66
C ARG A 63 -8.37 6.36 -1.78
N GLN A 64 -8.40 5.82 -2.99
CA GLN A 64 -8.83 4.44 -3.22
C GLN A 64 -7.89 3.44 -2.52
N PHE A 65 -6.57 3.61 -2.68
CA PHE A 65 -5.61 2.74 -2.03
C PHE A 65 -5.62 2.89 -0.50
N ARG A 66 -5.74 4.12 0.00
CA ARG A 66 -5.83 4.36 1.45
C ARG A 66 -7.06 3.72 2.05
N ALA A 67 -8.20 3.82 1.38
CA ALA A 67 -9.45 3.22 1.85
C ALA A 67 -9.32 1.70 1.93
N ALA A 68 -8.73 1.07 0.92
CA ALA A 68 -8.51 -0.37 0.90
C ALA A 68 -7.57 -0.82 2.02
N LEU A 69 -6.45 -0.10 2.19
CA LEU A 69 -5.50 -0.42 3.25
C LEU A 69 -6.11 -0.26 4.64
N LYS A 70 -6.91 0.78 4.84
CA LYS A 70 -7.62 0.99 6.10
C LYS A 70 -8.55 -0.17 6.41
N GLU A 71 -9.25 -0.68 5.40
CA GLU A 71 -10.15 -1.81 5.56
C GLU A 71 -9.43 -3.05 6.09
N TYR A 72 -8.21 -3.30 5.63
CA TYR A 72 -7.45 -4.48 6.01
C TYR A 72 -6.53 -4.30 7.21
N ASP A 73 -6.24 -3.06 7.62
CA ASP A 73 -5.23 -2.79 8.65
C ASP A 73 -5.40 -3.62 9.92
N LYS A 74 -6.61 -3.72 10.45
CA LYS A 74 -6.86 -4.46 11.68
C LYS A 74 -6.75 -5.98 11.51
N LYS A 75 -6.81 -6.45 10.27
CA LYS A 75 -6.72 -7.88 9.94
C LYS A 75 -5.29 -8.31 9.68
N LEU A 76 -4.37 -7.37 9.57
CA LEU A 76 -2.96 -7.65 9.30
C LEU A 76 -2.15 -7.83 10.58
N ILE A 77 -1.06 -8.59 10.46
CA ILE A 77 -0.10 -8.70 11.56
C ILE A 77 0.47 -7.31 11.85
N PRO A 78 0.78 -6.98 13.11
CA PRO A 78 1.31 -5.65 13.44
C PRO A 78 2.79 -5.51 13.07
N GLY A 79 3.24 -4.27 12.95
CA GLY A 79 4.66 -3.98 12.78
C GLY A 79 5.16 -4.07 11.35
N VAL A 80 4.32 -3.76 10.37
CA VAL A 80 4.70 -3.79 8.96
C VAL A 80 4.72 -2.37 8.39
N ASP A 81 5.83 -2.03 7.74
CA ASP A 81 5.90 -0.87 6.86
C ASP A 81 5.62 -1.36 5.43
N LEU A 82 4.64 -0.78 4.79
CA LEU A 82 4.18 -1.22 3.48
C LEU A 82 4.11 -0.04 2.52
N VAL A 83 4.74 -0.19 1.36
CA VAL A 83 4.69 0.82 0.30
C VAL A 83 4.03 0.23 -0.93
N VAL A 84 3.02 0.92 -1.44
CA VAL A 84 2.37 0.59 -2.71
C VAL A 84 2.90 1.55 -3.76
N ILE A 85 3.50 1.01 -4.80
CA ILE A 85 3.98 1.79 -5.95
C ILE A 85 2.98 1.55 -7.08
N VAL A 86 2.17 2.57 -7.35
CA VAL A 86 1.05 2.45 -8.29
C VAL A 86 1.54 2.48 -9.74
N SER A 87 1.02 1.57 -10.56
CA SER A 87 1.33 1.50 -11.98
C SER A 87 0.28 2.24 -12.82
N PRO A 88 0.61 2.67 -14.06
CA PRO A 88 -0.36 3.35 -14.92
C PRO A 88 -1.66 2.57 -15.15
N ALA A 89 -1.58 1.24 -15.14
CA ALA A 89 -2.75 0.39 -15.33
C ALA A 89 -3.80 0.52 -14.22
N ALA A 90 -3.46 1.15 -13.09
CA ALA A 90 -4.42 1.40 -12.01
C ALA A 90 -5.38 2.56 -12.31
N LEU A 91 -5.00 3.43 -13.25
CA LEU A 91 -5.81 4.60 -13.58
C LEU A 91 -7.15 4.14 -14.18
N ASN A 92 -8.24 4.75 -13.71
CA ASN A 92 -9.60 4.45 -14.14
C ASN A 92 -10.13 3.06 -13.75
N GLN A 93 -9.44 2.35 -12.86
CA GLN A 93 -9.97 1.10 -12.31
C GLN A 93 -11.00 1.38 -11.22
N GLU A 94 -11.98 0.50 -11.10
CA GLU A 94 -12.97 0.60 -10.05
C GLU A 94 -12.35 0.24 -8.70
N TYR A 95 -12.85 0.85 -7.63
CA TYR A 95 -12.38 0.57 -6.28
C TYR A 95 -12.43 -0.92 -5.92
N LYS A 96 -13.50 -1.60 -6.31
CA LYS A 96 -13.66 -3.03 -6.03
C LYS A 96 -12.50 -3.85 -6.60
N PHE A 97 -12.07 -3.52 -7.81
CA PHE A 97 -10.94 -4.20 -8.45
C PHE A 97 -9.64 -3.92 -7.72
N ILE A 98 -9.38 -2.65 -7.37
CA ILE A 98 -8.20 -2.25 -6.61
C ILE A 98 -8.16 -2.96 -5.27
N ASN A 99 -9.29 -2.98 -4.56
CA ASN A 99 -9.42 -3.63 -3.26
C ASN A 99 -9.10 -5.12 -3.35
N ASN A 100 -9.66 -5.80 -4.34
CA ASN A 100 -9.45 -7.24 -4.52
C ASN A 100 -7.99 -7.58 -4.85
N GLU A 101 -7.36 -6.79 -5.74
CA GLU A 101 -5.95 -6.99 -6.08
C GLU A 101 -5.05 -6.76 -4.88
N LEU A 102 -5.38 -5.77 -4.05
CA LEU A 102 -4.63 -5.50 -2.83
C LEU A 102 -4.75 -6.66 -1.83
N LYS A 103 -5.98 -7.17 -1.66
CA LYS A 103 -6.22 -8.34 -0.79
C LYS A 103 -5.39 -9.53 -1.22
N GLU A 104 -5.37 -9.84 -2.52
CA GLU A 104 -4.59 -10.97 -3.04
C GLU A 104 -3.09 -10.79 -2.80
N ALA A 105 -2.58 -9.57 -3.00
CA ALA A 105 -1.17 -9.27 -2.73
C ALA A 105 -0.82 -9.46 -1.25
N LEU A 106 -1.70 -9.00 -0.36
CA LEU A 106 -1.50 -9.15 1.08
C LEU A 106 -1.53 -10.62 1.50
N LEU A 107 -2.39 -11.43 0.88
CA LEU A 107 -2.42 -12.88 1.12
C LEU A 107 -1.12 -13.54 0.64
N THR A 108 -0.65 -13.17 -0.53
CA THR A 108 0.60 -13.71 -1.09
C THR A 108 1.79 -13.41 -0.18
N LEU A 109 1.81 -12.23 0.42
CA LEU A 109 2.87 -11.83 1.35
C LEU A 109 2.68 -12.38 2.77
N LYS A 110 1.58 -13.10 3.01
CA LYS A 110 1.27 -13.73 4.31
C LYS A 110 1.15 -12.72 5.44
N LEU A 111 0.53 -11.57 5.15
CA LEU A 111 0.41 -10.49 6.12
C LEU A 111 -0.86 -10.55 6.97
N PHE A 112 -1.84 -11.37 6.60
CA PHE A 112 -3.05 -11.48 7.41
C PHE A 112 -2.78 -12.28 8.68
N LYS A 113 -3.44 -11.88 9.77
CA LYS A 113 -3.38 -12.62 11.03
C LYS A 113 -3.96 -14.01 10.81
N PRO A 114 -3.39 -15.04 11.46
CA PRO A 114 -3.93 -16.38 11.34
C PRO A 114 -5.33 -16.46 11.97
N ASP A 115 -6.20 -17.23 11.35
CA ASP A 115 -7.53 -17.54 11.92
C ASP A 115 -7.34 -18.49 13.10
N LYS A 116 -8.16 -18.30 14.11
CA LYS A 116 -8.17 -19.18 15.27
C LYS A 116 -9.30 -20.19 15.17
#